data_47def2ea8f71e0dc0bc166686e95cf5e
#
_entry.id   47def2ea8f71e0dc0bc166686e95cf5e
#
_cell.length_a   1.000
_cell.length_b   1.000
_cell.length_c   1.000
_cell.angle_alpha   90.00
_cell.angle_beta   90.00
_cell.angle_gamma   90.00
#
_symmetry.space_group_name_H-M   'P 1'
#
loop_
_entity.id
_entity.type
_entity.pdbx_description
1 polymer ?
#
loop_
_entity_poly.entity_id
_entity_poly.type
_entity_poly.pdbx_seq_one_letter_code
_entity_poly.pdbx_strand_id
1 'polypeptide(L)'
;MDKKTKIPVSREILADMETPLSVYRKLANSAYSYLFESVEGGEKWARYSLIGLSSKRVIKIIENEINIFEAGELIENFTSEDPLDFIDELQRSYTLVEDPELPPFNGGLVGYFSYDCVRYIEKKLAHSSPPDTLGTPDA
;
A
#
# COMPACT_ATOMS: atom_id res chain seq x y z
N MET A 1 -14.74 -16.95 -3.53
CA MET A 1 -14.31 -15.92 -4.49
C MET A 1 -13.17 -16.49 -5.31
N ASP A 2 -13.25 -16.47 -6.64
CA ASP A 2 -12.15 -16.97 -7.47
C ASP A 2 -10.93 -16.10 -7.30
N LYS A 3 -9.79 -16.70 -6.95
CA LYS A 3 -8.54 -15.97 -6.78
C LYS A 3 -8.04 -15.45 -8.12
N LYS A 4 -7.72 -14.18 -8.19
CA LYS A 4 -7.11 -13.58 -9.37
C LYS A 4 -5.61 -13.83 -9.35
N THR A 5 -5.10 -14.51 -10.36
CA THR A 5 -3.65 -14.76 -10.51
C THR A 5 -3.00 -13.53 -11.14
N LYS A 6 -1.94 -13.03 -10.50
CA LYS A 6 -1.08 -11.97 -11.04
C LYS A 6 0.27 -12.56 -11.43
N ILE A 7 0.74 -12.21 -12.60
CA ILE A 7 2.05 -12.60 -13.10
C ILE A 7 2.92 -11.35 -13.07
N PRO A 8 4.04 -11.34 -12.32
CA PRO A 8 4.98 -10.25 -12.35
C PRO A 8 5.67 -10.18 -13.70
N VAL A 9 5.92 -8.98 -14.21
CA VAL A 9 6.72 -8.73 -15.39
C VAL A 9 7.87 -7.85 -14.99
N SER A 10 9.09 -8.31 -15.18
CA SER A 10 10.31 -7.60 -14.78
C SER A 10 11.16 -7.21 -15.98
N ARG A 11 11.92 -6.14 -15.82
CA ARG A 11 12.97 -5.74 -16.74
C ARG A 11 14.11 -5.14 -15.94
N GLU A 12 15.31 -5.68 -16.14
CA GLU A 12 16.53 -5.13 -15.56
C GLU A 12 17.11 -4.06 -16.48
N ILE A 13 17.55 -2.95 -15.89
CA ILE A 13 18.22 -1.84 -16.58
C ILE A 13 19.43 -1.40 -15.78
N LEU A 14 20.49 -1.01 -16.48
CA LEU A 14 21.68 -0.44 -15.85
C LEU A 14 21.38 0.97 -15.35
N ALA A 15 21.77 1.28 -14.11
CA ALA A 15 21.50 2.54 -13.45
C ALA A 15 22.70 3.09 -12.67
N ASP A 16 23.92 2.86 -13.15
CA ASP A 16 25.17 3.18 -12.45
C ASP A 16 25.33 4.66 -12.09
N MET A 17 24.67 5.55 -12.84
CA MET A 17 24.71 6.99 -12.61
C MET A 17 23.52 7.52 -11.81
N GLU A 18 22.66 6.63 -11.32
CA GLU A 18 21.43 6.99 -10.63
C GLU A 18 21.48 6.62 -9.15
N THR A 19 20.82 7.44 -8.34
CA THR A 19 20.49 7.11 -6.97
C THR A 19 19.00 6.79 -6.87
N PRO A 20 18.53 6.05 -5.85
CA PRO A 20 17.11 5.83 -5.64
C PRO A 20 16.29 7.12 -5.64
N LEU A 21 16.80 8.16 -4.99
CA LEU A 21 16.16 9.47 -4.95
C LEU A 21 16.09 10.14 -6.33
N SER A 22 17.16 10.04 -7.14
CA SER A 22 17.15 10.63 -8.49
C SER A 22 16.15 9.91 -9.41
N VAL A 23 16.05 8.59 -9.30
CA VAL A 23 15.06 7.79 -10.03
C VAL A 23 13.64 8.13 -9.57
N TYR A 24 13.41 8.20 -8.25
CA TYR A 24 12.12 8.59 -7.70
C TYR A 24 11.65 9.94 -8.25
N ARG A 25 12.51 10.95 -8.23
CA ARG A 25 12.19 12.29 -8.75
C ARG A 25 11.88 12.31 -10.24
N LYS A 26 12.49 11.42 -11.01
CA LYS A 26 12.25 11.32 -12.47
C LYS A 26 10.96 10.59 -12.82
N LEU A 27 10.61 9.54 -12.08
CA LEU A 27 9.57 8.60 -12.46
C LEU A 27 8.31 8.66 -11.59
N ALA A 28 8.45 9.01 -10.33
CA ALA A 28 7.42 8.83 -9.30
C ALA A 28 6.92 10.15 -8.67
N ASN A 29 7.15 11.28 -9.30
CA ASN A 29 6.78 12.60 -8.77
C ASN A 29 5.28 12.89 -8.94
N SER A 30 4.43 12.07 -8.35
CA SER A 30 2.98 12.16 -8.43
C SER A 30 2.31 11.62 -7.15
N ALA A 31 1.03 11.88 -6.99
CA ALA A 31 0.26 11.35 -5.86
C ALA A 31 0.30 9.81 -5.83
N TYR A 32 0.27 9.25 -4.63
CA TYR A 32 0.28 7.79 -4.39
C TYR A 32 1.51 7.08 -4.94
N SER A 33 2.63 7.79 -5.05
CA SER A 33 3.95 7.22 -5.28
C SER A 33 4.72 7.15 -3.95
N TYR A 34 5.71 6.25 -3.86
CA TYR A 34 6.50 6.10 -2.65
C TYR A 34 7.96 5.76 -2.95
N LEU A 35 8.81 6.07 -1.99
CA LEU A 35 10.20 5.64 -1.93
C LEU A 35 10.46 5.07 -0.54
N PHE A 36 10.79 3.80 -0.46
CA PHE A 36 11.27 3.16 0.75
C PHE A 36 12.76 2.84 0.61
N GLU A 37 13.54 3.38 1.52
CA GLU A 37 14.98 3.12 1.61
C GLU A 37 15.30 2.50 2.96
N SER A 38 16.04 1.40 2.94
CA SER A 38 16.54 0.81 4.18
C SER A 38 17.78 1.55 4.64
N VAL A 39 17.71 2.18 5.80
CA VAL A 39 18.82 2.96 6.39
C VAL A 39 19.62 2.10 7.37
N GLU A 40 19.00 1.12 8.01
CA GLU A 40 19.61 0.22 8.97
C GLU A 40 19.11 -1.21 8.79
N GLY A 41 19.93 -2.21 9.01
CA GLY A 41 19.47 -3.60 8.99
C GLY A 41 20.46 -4.65 8.47
N GLY A 42 21.73 -4.31 8.37
CA GLY A 42 22.78 -5.24 7.94
C GLY A 42 22.69 -5.63 6.46
N GLU A 43 23.62 -6.47 6.02
CA GLU A 43 23.83 -6.78 4.60
C GLU A 43 22.64 -7.41 3.85
N LYS A 44 21.63 -7.91 4.56
CA LYS A 44 20.48 -8.57 3.94
C LYS A 44 19.32 -7.65 3.60
N TRP A 45 19.06 -6.62 4.41
CA TRP A 45 17.87 -5.75 4.26
C TRP A 45 18.18 -4.39 3.64
N ALA A 46 19.39 -3.85 3.88
CA ALA A 46 19.84 -2.58 3.29
C ALA A 46 20.18 -2.69 1.77
N ARG A 47 19.79 -3.80 1.14
CA ARG A 47 20.18 -4.11 -0.24
C ARG A 47 19.25 -3.49 -1.29
N TYR A 48 18.04 -3.15 -0.92
CA TYR A 48 17.01 -2.70 -1.85
C TYR A 48 16.43 -1.37 -1.45
N SER A 49 16.23 -0.51 -2.44
CA SER A 49 15.32 0.63 -2.35
C SER A 49 14.09 0.32 -3.20
N LEU A 50 12.91 0.59 -2.68
CA LEU A 50 11.66 0.31 -3.36
C LEU A 50 11.01 1.62 -3.80
N ILE A 51 10.78 1.77 -5.10
CA ILE A 51 10.10 2.92 -5.68
C ILE A 51 8.79 2.45 -6.28
N GLY A 52 7.69 2.94 -5.73
CA GLY A 52 6.38 2.72 -6.31
C GLY A 52 5.94 3.90 -7.17
N LEU A 53 5.54 3.60 -8.36
CA LEU A 53 4.91 4.57 -9.25
C LEU A 53 3.45 4.79 -8.84
N SER A 54 2.86 5.90 -9.27
CA SER A 54 1.48 6.23 -8.96
C SER A 54 0.53 5.08 -9.27
N SER A 55 -0.23 4.68 -8.27
CA SER A 55 -1.24 3.64 -8.42
C SER A 55 -2.50 4.21 -9.07
N LYS A 56 -3.07 3.46 -10.00
CA LYS A 56 -4.40 3.78 -10.54
C LYS A 56 -5.51 3.47 -9.55
N ARG A 57 -5.30 2.45 -8.70
CA ARG A 57 -6.28 2.01 -7.71
C ARG A 57 -5.85 2.43 -6.32
N VAL A 58 -6.71 3.18 -5.66
CA VAL A 58 -6.48 3.71 -4.30
C VAL A 58 -7.66 3.33 -3.44
N ILE A 59 -7.39 2.84 -2.25
CA ILE A 59 -8.39 2.52 -1.24
C ILE A 59 -8.20 3.50 -0.10
N LYS A 60 -9.28 4.11 0.35
CA LYS A 60 -9.30 4.97 1.52
C LYS A 60 -10.35 4.48 2.49
N ILE A 61 -9.96 4.34 3.72
CA ILE A 61 -10.84 3.95 4.82
C ILE A 61 -10.93 5.13 5.77
N ILE A 62 -12.15 5.54 6.08
CA ILE A 62 -12.45 6.58 7.06
C ILE A 62 -13.54 6.01 7.95
N GLU A 63 -13.22 5.80 9.21
CA GLU A 63 -14.10 5.08 10.13
C GLU A 63 -14.48 3.72 9.52
N ASN A 64 -15.76 3.44 9.34
CA ASN A 64 -16.25 2.20 8.76
C ASN A 64 -16.51 2.29 7.25
N GLU A 65 -16.22 3.42 6.63
CA GLU A 65 -16.49 3.68 5.22
C GLU A 65 -15.25 3.35 4.38
N ILE A 66 -15.44 2.48 3.39
CA ILE A 66 -14.42 2.06 2.44
C ILE A 66 -14.71 2.68 1.09
N ASN A 67 -13.77 3.47 0.60
CA ASN A 67 -13.85 4.17 -0.68
C ASN A 67 -12.77 3.62 -1.62
N ILE A 68 -13.19 3.09 -2.78
CA ILE A 68 -12.27 2.59 -3.80
C ILE A 68 -12.30 3.53 -5.00
N PHE A 69 -11.13 4.04 -5.33
CA PHE A 69 -10.91 4.91 -6.48
C PHE A 69 -10.15 4.16 -7.56
N GLU A 70 -10.48 4.43 -8.82
CA GLU A 70 -9.70 4.01 -9.97
C GLU A 70 -9.46 5.20 -10.90
N ALA A 71 -8.19 5.45 -11.21
CA ALA A 71 -7.75 6.62 -11.99
C ALA A 71 -8.29 7.98 -11.46
N GLY A 72 -8.52 8.08 -10.14
CA GLY A 72 -9.02 9.27 -9.47
C GLY A 72 -10.55 9.35 -9.34
N GLU A 73 -11.29 8.46 -9.98
CA GLU A 73 -12.75 8.39 -9.88
C GLU A 73 -13.18 7.39 -8.80
N LEU A 74 -14.17 7.76 -7.99
CA LEU A 74 -14.77 6.85 -7.02
C LEU A 74 -15.60 5.81 -7.76
N ILE A 75 -15.17 4.54 -7.69
CA ILE A 75 -15.84 3.44 -8.38
C ILE A 75 -16.68 2.57 -7.43
N GLU A 76 -16.36 2.58 -6.15
CA GLU A 76 -17.08 1.78 -5.16
C GLU A 76 -17.02 2.47 -3.79
N ASN A 77 -18.13 2.47 -3.07
CA ASN A 77 -18.25 2.96 -1.71
C ASN A 77 -19.16 2.02 -0.94
N PHE A 78 -18.74 1.57 0.22
CA PHE A 78 -19.52 0.73 1.12
C PHE A 78 -18.99 0.82 2.54
N THR A 79 -19.78 0.32 3.50
CA THR A 79 -19.40 0.26 4.91
C THR A 79 -19.05 -1.16 5.30
N SER A 80 -18.09 -1.32 6.20
CA SER A 80 -17.70 -2.58 6.83
C SER A 80 -17.67 -2.42 8.35
N GLU A 81 -18.10 -3.44 9.07
CA GLU A 81 -17.94 -3.47 10.53
C GLU A 81 -16.48 -3.67 10.95
N ASP A 82 -15.70 -4.32 10.08
CA ASP A 82 -14.24 -4.50 10.25
C ASP A 82 -13.52 -4.15 8.95
N PRO A 83 -13.08 -2.89 8.81
CA PRO A 83 -12.33 -2.44 7.64
C PRO A 83 -10.97 -3.12 7.46
N LEU A 84 -10.36 -3.62 8.54
CA LEU A 84 -9.08 -4.33 8.45
C LEU A 84 -9.26 -5.72 7.85
N ASP A 85 -10.36 -6.40 8.16
CA ASP A 85 -10.70 -7.69 7.55
C ASP A 85 -10.89 -7.56 6.04
N PHE A 86 -11.51 -6.46 5.58
CA PHE A 86 -11.59 -6.15 4.15
C PHE A 86 -10.20 -6.06 3.48
N ILE A 87 -9.22 -5.42 4.11
CA ILE A 87 -7.86 -5.33 3.57
C ILE A 87 -7.21 -6.72 3.49
N ASP A 88 -7.40 -7.55 4.51
CA ASP A 88 -6.89 -8.92 4.54
C ASP A 88 -7.55 -9.80 3.47
N GLU A 89 -8.88 -9.72 3.33
CA GLU A 89 -9.61 -10.41 2.26
C GLU A 89 -9.16 -9.98 0.87
N LEU A 90 -8.96 -8.68 0.67
CA LEU A 90 -8.46 -8.15 -0.58
C LEU A 90 -7.07 -8.70 -0.91
N GLN A 91 -6.18 -8.74 0.06
CA GLN A 91 -4.85 -9.31 -0.11
C GLN A 91 -4.92 -10.80 -0.45
N ARG A 92 -5.77 -11.56 0.23
CA ARG A 92 -5.99 -12.98 -0.03
C ARG A 92 -6.68 -13.29 -1.36
N SER A 93 -7.37 -12.30 -1.94
CA SER A 93 -8.07 -12.45 -3.23
C SER A 93 -7.11 -12.56 -4.42
N TYR A 94 -5.84 -12.24 -4.22
CA TYR A 94 -4.81 -12.36 -5.25
C TYR A 94 -3.84 -13.49 -4.94
N THR A 95 -3.39 -14.16 -5.99
CA THR A 95 -2.24 -15.08 -5.94
C THR A 95 -1.18 -14.55 -6.88
N LEU A 96 0.03 -14.38 -6.38
CA LEU A 96 1.19 -14.01 -7.19
C LEU A 96 1.87 -15.30 -7.66
N VAL A 97 2.25 -15.34 -8.94
CA VAL A 97 3.13 -16.39 -9.43
C VAL A 97 4.53 -16.13 -8.87
N GLU A 98 5.05 -17.09 -8.13
CA GLU A 98 6.40 -17.00 -7.56
C GLU A 98 7.43 -17.10 -8.67
N ASP A 99 8.39 -16.19 -8.67
CA ASP A 99 9.54 -16.18 -9.54
C ASP A 99 10.80 -15.96 -8.68
N PRO A 100 11.66 -16.98 -8.54
CA PRO A 100 12.84 -16.90 -7.67
C PRO A 100 13.89 -15.89 -8.17
N GLU A 101 13.80 -15.43 -9.41
CA GLU A 101 14.70 -14.39 -9.94
C GLU A 101 14.30 -12.97 -9.53
N LEU A 102 13.06 -12.81 -9.05
CA LEU A 102 12.58 -11.50 -8.61
C LEU A 102 13.03 -11.16 -7.18
N PRO A 103 13.15 -9.86 -6.87
CA PRO A 103 13.34 -9.42 -5.50
C PRO A 103 12.24 -9.91 -4.57
N PRO A 104 12.49 -10.00 -3.25
CA PRO A 104 11.51 -10.49 -2.27
C PRO A 104 10.18 -9.73 -2.26
N PHE A 105 10.20 -8.43 -2.62
CA PHE A 105 8.99 -7.62 -2.79
C PHE A 105 8.83 -7.27 -4.27
N ASN A 106 7.80 -7.82 -4.90
CA ASN A 106 7.48 -7.63 -6.31
C ASN A 106 6.02 -7.21 -6.54
N GLY A 107 5.38 -6.62 -5.53
CA GLY A 107 4.04 -6.07 -5.60
C GLY A 107 3.23 -6.32 -4.35
N GLY A 108 2.05 -5.72 -4.27
CA GLY A 108 1.16 -5.85 -3.12
C GLY A 108 0.37 -4.56 -2.86
N LEU A 109 -0.11 -4.43 -1.64
CA LEU A 109 -0.70 -3.21 -1.11
C LEU A 109 0.40 -2.39 -0.44
N VAL A 110 0.44 -1.11 -0.73
CA VAL A 110 1.36 -0.16 -0.10
C VAL A 110 0.56 1.03 0.37
N GLY A 111 0.70 1.39 1.63
CA GLY A 111 -0.04 2.48 2.24
C GLY A 111 0.39 2.71 3.69
N TYR A 112 -0.48 3.27 4.47
CA TYR A 112 -0.29 3.48 5.90
C TYR A 112 -1.55 3.11 6.66
N PHE A 113 -1.38 2.84 7.93
CA PHE A 113 -2.44 2.79 8.92
C PHE A 113 -2.23 3.93 9.89
N SER A 114 -3.26 4.76 10.08
CA SER A 114 -3.20 5.84 11.05
C SER A 114 -3.20 5.30 12.49
N TYR A 115 -2.93 6.17 13.45
CA TYR A 115 -3.04 5.80 14.87
C TYR A 115 -4.48 5.37 15.22
N ASP A 116 -5.47 5.96 14.58
CA ASP A 116 -6.88 5.69 14.86
C ASP A 116 -7.34 4.29 14.46
N CYS A 117 -6.58 3.58 13.60
CA CYS A 117 -6.82 2.16 13.31
C CYS A 117 -6.82 1.26 14.56
N VAL A 118 -6.23 1.72 15.69
CA VAL A 118 -6.31 1.01 16.96
C VAL A 118 -7.75 0.78 17.42
N ARG A 119 -8.69 1.64 17.01
CA ARG A 119 -10.11 1.54 17.35
C ARG A 119 -10.79 0.31 16.76
N TYR A 120 -10.32 -0.16 15.61
CA TYR A 120 -10.83 -1.40 14.99
C TYR A 120 -10.37 -2.63 15.76
N ILE A 121 -9.19 -2.59 16.37
CA ILE A 121 -8.59 -3.70 17.10
C ILE A 121 -9.07 -3.72 18.56
N GLU A 122 -9.05 -2.57 19.23
CA GLU A 122 -9.35 -2.43 20.65
C GLU A 122 -10.73 -1.81 20.87
N LYS A 123 -11.76 -2.65 21.03
CA LYS A 123 -13.16 -2.23 21.22
C LYS A 123 -13.35 -1.22 22.37
N LYS A 124 -12.49 -1.25 23.39
CA LYS A 124 -12.53 -0.29 24.50
C LYS A 124 -12.19 1.12 24.05
N LEU A 125 -11.41 1.28 22.99
CA LEU A 125 -10.98 2.55 22.47
C LEU A 125 -11.92 3.10 21.38
N ALA A 126 -12.81 2.28 20.84
CA ALA A 126 -13.73 2.66 19.76
C ALA A 126 -14.55 3.95 20.05
N HIS A 127 -14.84 4.22 21.32
CA HIS A 127 -15.65 5.36 21.73
C HIS A 127 -14.92 6.31 22.71
N SER A 128 -13.62 6.14 22.93
CA SER A 128 -12.89 6.86 23.98
C SER A 128 -12.24 8.15 23.53
N SER A 129 -12.10 8.37 22.24
CA SER A 129 -11.45 9.55 21.66
C SER A 129 -12.46 10.44 20.94
N PRO A 130 -12.27 11.77 20.94
CA PRO A 130 -13.07 12.65 20.10
C PRO A 130 -12.91 12.26 18.62
N PRO A 131 -13.91 12.55 17.78
CA PRO A 131 -13.82 12.28 16.35
C PRO A 131 -12.65 13.04 15.72
N ASP A 132 -12.02 12.45 14.71
CA ASP A 132 -10.98 13.12 13.94
C ASP A 132 -11.56 14.37 13.24
N THR A 133 -10.98 15.52 13.54
CA THR A 133 -11.38 16.80 12.93
C THR A 133 -10.62 17.12 11.65
N LEU A 134 -9.59 16.37 11.32
CA LEU A 134 -8.74 16.59 10.16
C LEU A 134 -9.29 15.88 8.92
N GLY A 135 -10.15 14.87 9.10
CA GLY A 135 -10.69 14.06 8.00
C GLY A 135 -9.63 13.27 7.26
N THR A 136 -8.55 12.89 7.96
CA THR A 136 -7.50 12.05 7.39
C THR A 136 -7.98 10.59 7.32
N PRO A 137 -7.71 9.86 6.22
CA PRO A 137 -8.03 8.45 6.17
C PRO A 137 -7.33 7.65 7.27
N ASP A 138 -7.99 6.64 7.80
CA ASP A 138 -7.42 5.69 8.76
C ASP A 138 -6.47 4.71 8.05
N ALA A 139 -6.78 4.39 6.80
CA ALA A 139 -5.93 3.59 5.92
C ALA A 139 -6.19 3.92 4.45
#